data_a30ea343652183426f1c7eed99bbecde
#
_entry.id   a30ea343652183426f1c7eed99bbecde
#
_cell.length_a   1.000
_cell.length_b   1.000
_cell.length_c   1.000
_cell.angle_alpha   90.00
_cell.angle_beta   90.00
_cell.angle_gamma   90.00
#
_symmetry.space_group_name_H-M   'P 1'
#
loop_
_entity.id
_entity.type
_entity.pdbx_description
1 polymer ?
#
loop_
_entity_poly.entity_id
_entity_poly.type
_entity_poly.pdbx_seq_one_letter_code
_entity_poly.pdbx_strand_id
1 'polypeptide(L)'
;MNPMLSEFLESGVLELYVMGATTPQQTQRVEEMAAAYPEIRQEIDAISQAMEAYALAHAVKPRNTVKPLLMATIDYMERMKQGELPATPPVVTENSRPEDFATWLNREDMMLPPDAENIHARIIGYTPAATTAIVWIKDRSDQEVHEDELERFLIVEGTCNIIAGEQTHSLQAGDYFAVPLHTPHMFIVTSDYPCKAILQRLSVN
;
A
#
# COMPACT_ATOMS: atom_id res chain seq x y z
N MET A 1 32.27 -0.54 -37.30
CA MET A 1 32.00 -0.50 -35.85
C MET A 1 33.30 -0.86 -35.12
N ASN A 2 33.61 -0.21 -34.00
CA ASN A 2 34.81 -0.54 -33.21
C ASN A 2 34.63 -1.95 -32.64
N PRO A 3 35.56 -2.92 -32.84
CA PRO A 3 35.43 -4.30 -32.35
C PRO A 3 35.15 -4.37 -30.85
N MET A 4 35.81 -3.53 -30.05
CA MET A 4 35.59 -3.42 -28.61
C MET A 4 34.18 -2.98 -28.25
N LEU A 5 33.57 -2.08 -29.03
CA LEU A 5 32.19 -1.62 -28.82
C LEU A 5 31.17 -2.73 -29.14
N SER A 6 31.40 -3.49 -30.23
CA SER A 6 30.57 -4.62 -30.62
C SER A 6 30.57 -5.70 -29.54
N GLU A 7 31.76 -6.08 -29.06
CA GLU A 7 31.93 -7.07 -28.01
C GLU A 7 31.26 -6.62 -26.69
N PHE A 8 31.33 -5.33 -26.36
CA PHE A 8 30.69 -4.80 -25.17
C PHE A 8 29.15 -4.82 -25.28
N LEU A 9 28.58 -4.47 -26.43
CA LEU A 9 27.13 -4.55 -26.71
C LEU A 9 26.61 -5.98 -26.64
N GLU A 10 27.40 -6.97 -27.08
CA GLU A 10 27.01 -8.39 -27.12
C GLU A 10 27.30 -9.13 -25.79
N SER A 11 27.92 -8.48 -24.80
CA SER A 11 28.40 -9.13 -23.57
C SER A 11 27.31 -9.50 -22.58
N GLY A 12 26.08 -8.99 -22.72
CA GLY A 12 24.98 -9.16 -21.77
C GLY A 12 25.11 -8.30 -20.50
N VAL A 13 26.16 -7.47 -20.40
CA VAL A 13 26.37 -6.62 -19.22
C VAL A 13 25.37 -5.47 -19.13
N LEU A 14 24.85 -5.00 -20.28
CA LEU A 14 23.89 -3.92 -20.33
C LEU A 14 22.53 -4.36 -19.78
N GLU A 15 22.09 -5.58 -20.07
CA GLU A 15 20.91 -6.19 -19.50
C GLU A 15 21.04 -6.35 -17.98
N LEU A 16 22.18 -6.83 -17.49
CA LEU A 16 22.47 -6.91 -16.06
C LEU A 16 22.46 -5.53 -15.39
N TYR A 17 22.98 -4.50 -16.09
CA TYR A 17 22.98 -3.12 -15.60
C TYR A 17 21.56 -2.59 -15.44
N VAL A 18 20.70 -2.75 -16.44
CA VAL A 18 19.31 -2.32 -16.40
C VAL A 18 18.53 -3.07 -15.31
N MET A 19 18.84 -4.35 -15.08
CA MET A 19 18.25 -5.15 -14.01
C MET A 19 18.81 -4.84 -12.60
N GLY A 20 19.82 -3.97 -12.48
CA GLY A 20 20.47 -3.69 -11.20
C GLY A 20 21.29 -4.86 -10.64
N ALA A 21 21.70 -5.80 -11.51
CA ALA A 21 22.40 -7.05 -11.14
C ALA A 21 23.90 -7.01 -11.42
N THR A 22 24.46 -5.85 -11.75
CA THR A 22 25.91 -5.66 -11.97
C THR A 22 26.68 -5.51 -10.66
N THR A 23 27.96 -5.94 -10.67
CA THR A 23 28.91 -5.57 -9.62
C THR A 23 29.28 -4.08 -9.71
N PRO A 24 29.80 -3.45 -8.63
CA PRO A 24 30.23 -2.05 -8.67
C PRO A 24 31.21 -1.74 -9.79
N GLN A 25 32.16 -2.66 -10.09
CA GLN A 25 33.13 -2.51 -11.18
C GLN A 25 32.45 -2.57 -12.56
N GLN A 26 31.47 -3.47 -12.74
CA GLN A 26 30.70 -3.54 -13.98
C GLN A 26 29.85 -2.29 -14.17
N THR A 27 29.16 -1.80 -13.11
CA THR A 27 28.39 -0.56 -13.14
C THR A 27 29.25 0.61 -13.60
N GLN A 28 30.40 0.83 -12.94
CA GLN A 28 31.33 1.87 -13.32
C GLN A 28 31.77 1.74 -14.79
N ARG A 29 32.06 0.53 -15.25
CA ARG A 29 32.48 0.28 -16.63
C ARG A 29 31.37 0.62 -17.64
N VAL A 30 30.12 0.28 -17.34
CA VAL A 30 28.97 0.62 -18.17
C VAL A 30 28.79 2.15 -18.24
N GLU A 31 28.89 2.85 -17.12
CA GLU A 31 28.77 4.32 -17.06
C GLU A 31 29.87 5.02 -17.87
N GLU A 32 31.13 4.55 -17.75
CA GLU A 32 32.25 5.06 -18.57
C GLU A 32 32.01 4.84 -20.06
N MET A 33 31.54 3.65 -20.46
CA MET A 33 31.24 3.33 -21.85
C MET A 33 30.05 4.15 -22.37
N ALA A 34 28.99 4.31 -21.57
CA ALA A 34 27.82 5.12 -21.93
C ALA A 34 28.15 6.62 -22.07
N ALA A 35 29.15 7.11 -21.32
CA ALA A 35 29.65 8.48 -21.45
C ALA A 35 30.47 8.67 -22.72
N ALA A 36 31.24 7.66 -23.14
CA ALA A 36 32.12 7.71 -24.29
C ALA A 36 31.44 7.37 -25.62
N TYR A 37 30.40 6.53 -25.59
CA TYR A 37 29.74 5.98 -26.79
C TYR A 37 28.23 6.13 -26.69
N PRO A 38 27.60 7.02 -27.52
CA PRO A 38 26.15 7.21 -27.53
C PRO A 38 25.36 5.95 -27.85
N GLU A 39 25.93 5.01 -28.58
CA GLU A 39 25.34 3.72 -28.94
C GLU A 39 25.05 2.86 -27.71
N ILE A 40 25.92 2.90 -26.69
CA ILE A 40 25.70 2.19 -25.42
C ILE A 40 24.52 2.78 -24.68
N ARG A 41 24.35 4.10 -24.68
CA ARG A 41 23.21 4.75 -24.05
C ARG A 41 21.91 4.40 -24.76
N GLN A 42 21.90 4.39 -26.09
CA GLN A 42 20.75 3.99 -26.90
C GLN A 42 20.35 2.54 -26.62
N GLU A 43 21.33 1.65 -26.46
CA GLU A 43 21.06 0.24 -26.14
C GLU A 43 20.48 0.09 -24.73
N ILE A 44 21.01 0.80 -23.72
CA ILE A 44 20.46 0.83 -22.37
C ILE A 44 19.01 1.30 -22.39
N ASP A 45 18.70 2.36 -23.14
CA ASP A 45 17.34 2.88 -23.28
C ASP A 45 16.43 1.85 -23.98
N ALA A 46 16.90 1.18 -25.02
CA ALA A 46 16.16 0.15 -25.74
C ALA A 46 15.85 -1.06 -24.86
N ILE A 47 16.84 -1.54 -24.09
CA ILE A 47 16.66 -2.63 -23.13
C ILE A 47 15.65 -2.23 -22.06
N SER A 48 15.78 -1.01 -21.49
CA SER A 48 14.86 -0.49 -20.47
C SER A 48 13.42 -0.44 -20.99
N GLN A 49 13.19 0.07 -22.19
CA GLN A 49 11.89 0.13 -22.84
C GLN A 49 11.30 -1.27 -23.12
N ALA A 50 12.14 -2.21 -23.58
CA ALA A 50 11.71 -3.58 -23.82
C ALA A 50 11.29 -4.28 -22.52
N MET A 51 12.04 -4.09 -21.44
CA MET A 51 11.72 -4.65 -20.13
C MET A 51 10.43 -4.01 -19.56
N GLU A 52 10.25 -2.70 -19.68
CA GLU A 52 9.03 -2.02 -19.26
C GLU A 52 7.82 -2.54 -20.04
N ALA A 53 7.93 -2.65 -21.38
CA ALA A 53 6.86 -3.19 -22.22
C ALA A 53 6.51 -4.63 -21.83
N TYR A 54 7.51 -5.47 -21.55
CA TYR A 54 7.29 -6.84 -21.07
C TYR A 54 6.58 -6.84 -19.72
N ALA A 55 7.03 -6.03 -18.76
CA ALA A 55 6.43 -5.92 -17.44
C ALA A 55 4.97 -5.44 -17.52
N LEU A 56 4.67 -4.45 -18.36
CA LEU A 56 3.32 -3.95 -18.58
C LEU A 56 2.40 -5.02 -19.21
N ALA A 57 2.91 -5.79 -20.16
CA ALA A 57 2.15 -6.89 -20.80
C ALA A 57 1.78 -8.02 -19.82
N HIS A 58 2.54 -8.17 -18.73
CA HIS A 58 2.33 -9.20 -17.70
C HIS A 58 1.89 -8.60 -16.35
N ALA A 59 1.56 -7.31 -16.32
CA ALA A 59 1.17 -6.63 -15.10
C ALA A 59 -0.12 -7.19 -14.51
N VAL A 60 -0.10 -7.48 -13.22
CA VAL A 60 -1.28 -7.83 -12.44
C VAL A 60 -1.77 -6.56 -11.74
N LYS A 61 -3.04 -6.20 -11.98
CA LYS A 61 -3.65 -5.05 -11.33
C LYS A 61 -3.69 -5.29 -9.81
N PRO A 62 -3.06 -4.44 -8.99
CA PRO A 62 -3.16 -4.57 -7.53
C PRO A 62 -4.60 -4.31 -7.07
N ARG A 63 -4.95 -4.87 -5.90
CA ARG A 63 -6.23 -4.56 -5.24
C ARG A 63 -6.30 -3.07 -4.91
N ASN A 64 -7.52 -2.53 -4.86
CA ASN A 64 -7.75 -1.11 -4.60
C ASN A 64 -7.35 -0.65 -3.18
N THR A 65 -7.08 -1.57 -2.26
CA THR A 65 -6.59 -1.33 -0.90
C THR A 65 -5.07 -1.15 -0.82
N VAL A 66 -4.31 -1.67 -1.80
CA VAL A 66 -2.83 -1.67 -1.77
C VAL A 66 -2.26 -0.25 -1.80
N LYS A 67 -2.67 0.57 -2.78
CA LYS A 67 -2.17 1.96 -2.92
C LYS A 67 -2.49 2.83 -1.70
N PRO A 68 -3.74 2.87 -1.19
CA PRO A 68 -4.09 3.66 -0.01
C PRO A 68 -3.28 3.29 1.24
N LEU A 69 -3.08 1.99 1.50
CA LEU A 69 -2.32 1.53 2.66
C LEU A 69 -0.82 1.82 2.52
N LEU A 70 -0.26 1.67 1.31
CA LEU A 70 1.12 2.06 1.03
C LEU A 70 1.34 3.57 1.25
N MET A 71 0.43 4.41 0.72
CA MET A 71 0.51 5.86 0.90
C MET A 71 0.34 6.26 2.36
N ALA A 72 -0.54 5.59 3.11
CA ALA A 72 -0.69 5.80 4.54
C ALA A 72 0.58 5.42 5.32
N THR A 73 1.29 4.38 4.89
CA THR A 73 2.59 3.99 5.49
C THR A 73 3.66 5.05 5.23
N ILE A 74 3.74 5.56 4.00
CA ILE A 74 4.69 6.63 3.64
C ILE A 74 4.38 7.90 4.44
N ASP A 75 3.11 8.31 4.52
CA ASP A 75 2.68 9.46 5.33
C ASP A 75 3.05 9.28 6.81
N TYR A 76 2.78 8.12 7.39
CA TYR A 76 3.13 7.82 8.78
C TYR A 76 4.63 7.93 9.02
N MET A 77 5.45 7.33 8.15
CA MET A 77 6.91 7.41 8.23
C MET A 77 7.41 8.86 8.12
N GLU A 78 6.80 9.67 7.27
CA GLU A 78 7.17 11.08 7.11
C GLU A 78 6.82 11.91 8.36
N ARG A 79 5.63 11.70 8.94
CA ARG A 79 5.24 12.32 10.22
C ARG A 79 6.20 11.96 11.37
N MET A 80 6.64 10.69 11.43
CA MET A 80 7.65 10.26 12.41
C MET A 80 8.99 10.98 12.21
N LYS A 81 9.45 11.15 10.97
CA LYS A 81 10.67 11.92 10.66
C LYS A 81 10.54 13.41 11.03
N GLN A 82 9.33 13.96 10.94
CA GLN A 82 9.02 15.33 11.32
C GLN A 82 8.84 15.50 12.84
N GLY A 83 8.98 14.42 13.63
CA GLY A 83 8.98 14.47 15.09
C GLY A 83 7.66 14.11 15.76
N GLU A 84 6.67 13.58 15.03
CA GLU A 84 5.51 12.97 15.66
C GLU A 84 5.96 11.76 16.49
N LEU A 85 5.44 11.64 17.71
CA LEU A 85 5.79 10.51 18.58
C LEU A 85 4.96 9.29 18.24
N PRO A 86 5.58 8.09 18.20
CA PRO A 86 4.83 6.84 18.02
C PRO A 86 3.74 6.71 19.08
N ALA A 87 2.55 6.34 18.64
CA ALA A 87 1.41 6.11 19.51
C ALA A 87 1.00 4.63 19.46
N THR A 88 0.42 4.16 20.58
CA THR A 88 -0.17 2.81 20.67
C THR A 88 -1.68 2.96 20.91
N PRO A 89 -2.49 3.01 19.87
CA PRO A 89 -3.94 3.07 19.99
C PRO A 89 -4.49 1.86 20.76
N PRO A 90 -5.65 1.98 21.40
CA PRO A 90 -6.30 0.86 22.05
C PRO A 90 -6.55 -0.31 21.08
N VAL A 91 -6.55 -1.52 21.61
CA VAL A 91 -6.98 -2.70 20.83
C VAL A 91 -8.48 -2.60 20.58
N VAL A 92 -8.88 -2.70 19.33
CA VAL A 92 -10.30 -2.68 18.93
C VAL A 92 -10.96 -3.97 19.35
N THR A 93 -12.03 -3.87 20.11
CA THR A 93 -12.84 -5.00 20.64
C THR A 93 -14.33 -4.70 20.47
N GLU A 94 -15.18 -5.67 20.77
CA GLU A 94 -16.64 -5.48 20.78
C GLU A 94 -17.14 -4.41 21.74
N ASN A 95 -16.34 -4.04 22.74
CA ASN A 95 -16.66 -2.99 23.71
C ASN A 95 -16.07 -1.62 23.35
N SER A 96 -15.27 -1.55 22.27
CA SER A 96 -14.68 -0.29 21.81
C SER A 96 -15.71 0.66 21.26
N ARG A 97 -15.46 1.96 21.45
CA ARG A 97 -16.31 3.05 20.98
C ARG A 97 -15.49 4.07 20.21
N PRO A 98 -16.07 4.82 19.26
CA PRO A 98 -15.37 5.89 18.55
C PRO A 98 -14.66 6.88 19.49
N GLU A 99 -15.23 7.17 20.66
CA GLU A 99 -14.67 8.07 21.67
C GLU A 99 -13.30 7.62 22.20
N ASP A 100 -13.03 6.31 22.22
CA ASP A 100 -11.72 5.76 22.65
C ASP A 100 -10.59 6.20 21.71
N PHE A 101 -10.95 6.63 20.49
CA PHE A 101 -10.03 7.10 19.45
C PHE A 101 -10.13 8.62 19.22
N ALA A 102 -10.82 9.37 20.09
CA ALA A 102 -11.08 10.82 19.93
C ALA A 102 -9.77 11.63 19.77
N THR A 103 -8.68 11.22 20.42
CA THR A 103 -7.36 11.87 20.31
C THR A 103 -6.88 11.96 18.85
N TRP A 104 -7.19 10.98 18.02
CA TRP A 104 -6.83 10.96 16.60
C TRP A 104 -7.97 11.44 15.71
N LEU A 105 -9.22 11.03 16.00
CA LEU A 105 -10.38 11.39 15.20
C LEU A 105 -10.65 12.89 15.13
N ASN A 106 -10.26 13.64 16.18
CA ASN A 106 -10.46 15.08 16.29
C ASN A 106 -9.25 15.91 15.77
N ARG A 107 -8.22 15.28 15.24
CA ARG A 107 -7.07 16.01 14.67
C ARG A 107 -7.43 16.57 13.30
N GLU A 108 -7.05 17.83 13.06
CA GLU A 108 -7.30 18.50 11.77
C GLU A 108 -6.58 17.85 10.59
N ASP A 109 -5.42 17.24 10.83
CA ASP A 109 -4.65 16.52 9.79
C ASP A 109 -5.14 15.08 9.55
N MET A 110 -6.07 14.57 10.38
CA MET A 110 -6.68 13.24 10.25
C MET A 110 -8.05 13.31 9.57
N MET A 111 -8.11 14.02 8.43
CA MET A 111 -9.34 14.20 7.66
C MET A 111 -9.21 13.58 6.27
N LEU A 112 -10.38 13.30 5.67
CA LEU A 112 -10.43 12.85 4.27
C LEU A 112 -10.10 14.03 3.35
N PRO A 113 -9.02 13.94 2.53
CA PRO A 113 -8.72 14.95 1.54
C PRO A 113 -9.84 15.11 0.50
N PRO A 114 -10.10 16.33 -0.02
CA PRO A 114 -11.17 16.56 -1.00
C PRO A 114 -10.99 15.75 -2.30
N ASP A 115 -9.75 15.51 -2.70
CA ASP A 115 -9.32 14.78 -3.89
C ASP A 115 -9.07 13.28 -3.64
N ALA A 116 -9.38 12.78 -2.44
CA ALA A 116 -9.22 11.36 -2.13
C ALA A 116 -9.96 10.48 -3.13
N GLU A 117 -9.31 9.42 -3.56
CA GLU A 117 -9.90 8.35 -4.37
C GLU A 117 -10.94 7.56 -3.56
N ASN A 118 -11.32 6.36 -4.03
CA ASN A 118 -12.33 5.51 -3.36
C ASN A 118 -11.96 5.16 -1.91
N ILE A 119 -10.69 4.81 -1.65
CA ILE A 119 -10.20 4.45 -0.32
C ILE A 119 -9.08 5.42 0.07
N HIS A 120 -9.15 5.94 1.29
CA HIS A 120 -8.10 6.73 1.90
C HIS A 120 -7.82 6.18 3.29
N ALA A 121 -6.55 6.19 3.72
CA ALA A 121 -6.15 5.70 5.03
C ALA A 121 -5.10 6.62 5.67
N ARG A 122 -5.16 6.71 7.00
CA ARG A 122 -4.16 7.39 7.84
C ARG A 122 -3.78 6.47 9.00
N ILE A 123 -2.54 6.01 9.05
CA ILE A 123 -2.05 5.22 10.17
C ILE A 123 -1.93 6.12 11.40
N ILE A 124 -2.51 5.68 12.52
CA ILE A 124 -2.51 6.36 13.81
C ILE A 124 -1.63 5.66 14.85
N GLY A 125 -1.19 4.45 14.56
CA GLY A 125 -0.25 3.71 15.39
C GLY A 125 0.24 2.46 14.69
N TYR A 126 1.51 2.14 14.95
CA TYR A 126 2.17 0.95 14.44
C TYR A 126 3.05 0.33 15.51
N THR A 127 2.92 -0.98 15.66
CA THR A 127 3.83 -1.85 16.41
C THR A 127 4.08 -3.11 15.57
N PRO A 128 5.11 -3.92 15.86
CA PRO A 128 5.28 -5.21 15.18
C PRO A 128 4.07 -6.15 15.29
N ALA A 129 3.23 -5.97 16.31
CA ALA A 129 2.05 -6.80 16.56
C ALA A 129 0.76 -6.19 16.01
N ALA A 130 0.71 -4.89 15.71
CA ALA A 130 -0.52 -4.21 15.34
C ALA A 130 -0.29 -2.98 14.49
N THR A 131 -1.09 -2.84 13.43
CA THR A 131 -1.26 -1.59 12.67
C THR A 131 -2.67 -1.07 12.89
N THR A 132 -2.81 0.19 13.29
CA THR A 132 -4.11 0.84 13.46
C THR A 132 -4.20 2.08 12.57
N ALA A 133 -5.29 2.19 11.83
CA ALA A 133 -5.53 3.30 10.89
C ALA A 133 -6.96 3.82 10.98
N ILE A 134 -7.16 5.11 10.66
CA ILE A 134 -8.44 5.64 10.25
C ILE A 134 -8.56 5.41 8.76
N VAL A 135 -9.66 4.80 8.31
CA VAL A 135 -9.93 4.56 6.90
C VAL A 135 -11.25 5.21 6.49
N TRP A 136 -11.28 5.75 5.27
CA TRP A 136 -12.48 6.26 4.62
C TRP A 136 -12.67 5.48 3.34
N ILE A 137 -13.86 4.96 3.13
CA ILE A 137 -14.25 4.20 1.94
C ILE A 137 -15.48 4.90 1.35
N LYS A 138 -15.43 5.25 0.05
CA LYS A 138 -16.52 5.94 -0.66
C LYS A 138 -17.49 4.96 -1.32
N ASP A 139 -16.99 3.84 -1.85
CA ASP A 139 -17.78 2.82 -2.53
C ASP A 139 -17.52 1.42 -1.92
N ARG A 140 -16.42 0.77 -2.28
CA ARG A 140 -16.13 -0.58 -1.81
C ARG A 140 -14.64 -0.90 -1.80
N SER A 141 -14.24 -1.90 -1.02
CA SER A 141 -12.96 -2.58 -1.19
C SER A 141 -13.05 -3.68 -2.25
N ASP A 142 -11.91 -4.09 -2.82
CA ASP A 142 -11.79 -5.40 -3.48
C ASP A 142 -11.92 -6.51 -2.43
N GLN A 143 -12.17 -7.73 -2.88
CA GLN A 143 -12.18 -8.89 -1.99
C GLN A 143 -10.77 -9.19 -1.47
N GLU A 144 -10.65 -9.35 -0.14
CA GLU A 144 -9.41 -9.72 0.55
C GLU A 144 -9.55 -11.02 1.33
N VAL A 145 -8.42 -11.67 1.59
CA VAL A 145 -8.29 -12.81 2.51
C VAL A 145 -6.99 -12.61 3.28
N HIS A 146 -7.04 -12.76 4.59
CA HIS A 146 -5.87 -12.70 5.46
C HIS A 146 -5.60 -14.08 6.05
N GLU A 147 -4.34 -14.51 6.00
CA GLU A 147 -3.89 -15.82 6.51
C GLU A 147 -3.23 -15.70 7.89
N ASP A 148 -2.54 -14.58 8.14
CA ASP A 148 -1.67 -14.34 9.29
C ASP A 148 -1.97 -13.02 10.03
N GLU A 149 -3.03 -12.31 9.63
CA GLU A 149 -3.49 -11.07 10.26
C GLU A 149 -4.98 -11.14 10.60
N LEU A 150 -5.32 -10.83 11.85
CA LEU A 150 -6.71 -10.56 12.24
C LEU A 150 -7.06 -9.13 11.88
N GLU A 151 -8.13 -8.95 11.13
CA GLU A 151 -8.63 -7.63 10.76
C GLU A 151 -9.90 -7.28 11.55
N ARG A 152 -9.94 -6.07 12.10
CA ARG A 152 -11.02 -5.56 12.93
C ARG A 152 -11.45 -4.18 12.47
N PHE A 153 -12.74 -3.96 12.45
CA PHE A 153 -13.37 -2.68 12.13
C PHE A 153 -14.18 -2.17 13.31
N LEU A 154 -14.06 -0.87 13.60
CA LEU A 154 -15.00 -0.11 14.41
C LEU A 154 -15.52 1.03 13.53
N ILE A 155 -16.81 1.02 13.23
CA ILE A 155 -17.40 2.05 12.38
C ILE A 155 -17.53 3.36 13.17
N VAL A 156 -17.04 4.46 12.59
CA VAL A 156 -17.06 5.80 13.21
C VAL A 156 -18.17 6.66 12.62
N GLU A 157 -18.30 6.62 11.30
CA GLU A 157 -19.32 7.40 10.56
C GLU A 157 -19.82 6.61 9.35
N GLY A 158 -21.07 6.83 8.97
CA GLY A 158 -21.68 6.17 7.82
C GLY A 158 -22.20 4.77 8.13
N THR A 159 -22.59 4.08 7.08
CA THR A 159 -23.08 2.69 7.12
C THR A 159 -22.44 1.87 6.04
N CYS A 160 -22.26 0.57 6.31
CA CYS A 160 -21.66 -0.35 5.35
C CYS A 160 -22.20 -1.77 5.53
N ASN A 161 -21.95 -2.60 4.53
CA ASN A 161 -22.03 -4.05 4.63
C ASN A 161 -20.62 -4.64 4.54
N ILE A 162 -20.29 -5.54 5.45
CA ILE A 162 -19.14 -6.42 5.30
C ILE A 162 -19.66 -7.78 4.87
N ILE A 163 -19.28 -8.22 3.67
CA ILE A 163 -19.54 -9.57 3.18
C ILE A 163 -18.34 -10.41 3.60
N ALA A 164 -18.55 -11.38 4.47
CA ALA A 164 -17.52 -12.31 4.94
C ALA A 164 -17.96 -13.75 4.67
N GLY A 165 -17.27 -14.44 3.75
CA GLY A 165 -17.75 -15.71 3.21
C GLY A 165 -19.10 -15.55 2.54
N GLU A 166 -20.10 -16.31 3.01
CA GLU A 166 -21.48 -16.28 2.51
C GLU A 166 -22.40 -15.32 3.33
N GLN A 167 -21.87 -14.69 4.36
CA GLN A 167 -22.66 -13.86 5.28
C GLN A 167 -22.47 -12.37 4.99
N THR A 168 -23.56 -11.62 5.09
CA THR A 168 -23.55 -10.15 5.00
C THR A 168 -23.85 -9.57 6.38
N HIS A 169 -22.96 -8.73 6.87
CA HIS A 169 -23.08 -8.02 8.13
C HIS A 169 -23.30 -6.53 7.86
N SER A 170 -24.48 -6.03 8.18
CA SER A 170 -24.81 -4.60 8.06
C SER A 170 -24.36 -3.87 9.32
N LEU A 171 -23.54 -2.84 9.17
CA LEU A 171 -22.91 -2.09 10.23
C LEU A 171 -23.18 -0.59 10.11
N GLN A 172 -23.25 0.08 11.26
CA GLN A 172 -23.42 1.51 11.41
C GLN A 172 -22.41 2.08 12.43
N ALA A 173 -22.41 3.40 12.60
CA ALA A 173 -21.54 4.05 13.58
C ALA A 173 -21.68 3.47 14.98
N GLY A 174 -20.55 3.09 15.59
CA GLY A 174 -20.46 2.40 16.88
C GLY A 174 -20.37 0.87 16.78
N ASP A 175 -20.66 0.29 15.62
CA ASP A 175 -20.61 -1.16 15.46
C ASP A 175 -19.16 -1.65 15.26
N TYR A 176 -18.89 -2.81 15.84
CA TYR A 176 -17.63 -3.55 15.73
C TYR A 176 -17.81 -4.79 14.86
N PHE A 177 -16.79 -5.13 14.08
CA PHE A 177 -16.70 -6.38 13.35
C PHE A 177 -15.27 -6.91 13.31
N ALA A 178 -15.10 -8.20 13.62
CA ALA A 178 -13.85 -8.92 13.42
C ALA A 178 -13.98 -9.88 12.23
N VAL A 179 -13.12 -9.70 11.25
CA VAL A 179 -13.05 -10.60 10.10
C VAL A 179 -12.43 -11.93 10.55
N PRO A 180 -13.11 -13.07 10.34
CA PRO A 180 -12.52 -14.38 10.63
C PRO A 180 -11.32 -14.65 9.72
N LEU A 181 -10.25 -15.26 10.25
CA LEU A 181 -9.10 -15.68 9.44
C LEU A 181 -9.53 -16.58 8.27
N HIS A 182 -8.76 -16.53 7.19
CA HIS A 182 -8.96 -17.36 6.00
C HIS A 182 -10.33 -17.15 5.32
N THR A 183 -11.04 -16.07 5.68
CA THR A 183 -12.38 -15.79 5.16
C THR A 183 -12.30 -14.70 4.10
N PRO A 184 -12.69 -15.00 2.84
CA PRO A 184 -12.85 -13.96 1.83
C PRO A 184 -13.85 -12.91 2.30
N HIS A 185 -13.46 -11.64 2.27
CA HIS A 185 -14.35 -10.56 2.69
C HIS A 185 -14.21 -9.32 1.83
N MET A 186 -15.24 -8.49 1.85
CA MET A 186 -15.33 -7.24 1.10
C MET A 186 -16.17 -6.23 1.89
N PHE A 187 -15.73 -4.98 1.88
CA PHE A 187 -16.44 -3.86 2.48
C PHE A 187 -17.23 -3.10 1.41
N ILE A 188 -18.51 -2.82 1.64
CA ILE A 188 -19.40 -2.08 0.72
C ILE A 188 -20.08 -0.97 1.50
N VAL A 189 -19.90 0.28 1.06
CA VAL A 189 -20.57 1.44 1.67
C VAL A 189 -22.04 1.47 1.25
N THR A 190 -22.91 1.77 2.22
CA THR A 190 -24.38 1.86 2.01
C THR A 190 -24.95 3.23 2.34
N SER A 191 -24.14 4.12 2.94
CA SER A 191 -24.52 5.54 3.14
C SER A 191 -24.22 6.39 1.90
N ASP A 192 -24.90 7.54 1.77
CA ASP A 192 -24.69 8.52 0.68
C ASP A 192 -23.38 9.31 0.82
N TYR A 193 -22.64 9.08 1.88
CA TYR A 193 -21.36 9.70 2.17
C TYR A 193 -20.33 8.63 2.59
N PRO A 194 -19.02 8.94 2.55
CA PRO A 194 -17.98 7.95 2.85
C PRO A 194 -18.15 7.32 4.22
N CYS A 195 -18.02 6.01 4.31
CA CYS A 195 -17.94 5.32 5.59
C CYS A 195 -16.54 5.51 6.17
N LYS A 196 -16.47 5.95 7.44
CA LYS A 196 -15.23 6.13 8.20
C LYS A 196 -15.15 5.06 9.28
N ALA A 197 -14.02 4.39 9.36
CA ALA A 197 -13.81 3.34 10.35
C ALA A 197 -12.40 3.40 10.95
N ILE A 198 -12.25 2.88 12.16
CA ILE A 198 -10.96 2.44 12.69
C ILE A 198 -10.74 1.03 12.15
N LEU A 199 -9.67 0.85 11.39
CA LEU A 199 -9.17 -0.43 10.93
C LEU A 199 -7.98 -0.83 11.80
N GLN A 200 -8.01 -2.04 12.36
CA GLN A 200 -6.85 -2.58 13.08
C GLN A 200 -6.52 -3.97 12.55
N ARG A 201 -5.26 -4.15 12.14
CA ARG A 201 -4.67 -5.43 11.76
C ARG A 201 -3.73 -5.89 12.88
N LEU A 202 -3.92 -7.11 13.33
CA LEU A 202 -3.15 -7.73 14.40
C LEU A 202 -2.46 -8.97 13.85
N SER A 203 -1.13 -9.03 13.95
CA SER A 203 -0.36 -10.21 13.54
C SER A 203 -0.74 -11.40 14.41
N VAL A 204 -1.00 -12.54 13.79
CA VAL A 204 -1.19 -13.83 14.47
C VAL A 204 0.15 -14.55 14.46
N ASN A 205 0.81 -14.62 15.64
CA ASN A 205 2.04 -15.39 15.82
C ASN A 205 1.73 -16.86 16.08
#